data_f792774980cdc72f0d98efcfd1bb6b4f
#
_entry.id   f792774980cdc72f0d98efcfd1bb6b4f
#
_cell.length_a   1.000
_cell.length_b   1.000
_cell.length_c   1.000
_cell.angle_alpha   90.00
_cell.angle_beta   90.00
_cell.angle_gamma   90.00
#
_symmetry.space_group_name_H-M   'P 1'
#
loop_
_entity.id
_entity.type
_entity.pdbx_description
1 polymer ?
#
loop_
_entity_poly.entity_id
_entity_poly.type
_entity_poly.pdbx_seq_one_letter_code
_entity_poly.pdbx_strand_id
1 'polypeptide(L)'
;MALCRAIAGRWLVAGALGLVLVAGSGPAAMQVPAGTGAPDRPTFEAFVARLREDAIGRGISEETASAALDALTPLEVVVQRDRAQAEFVETVDQYIARRLTARFVRQAQAQADTHRALLRRIEARYGVPGSLVVAVWGLESNFGRFSGVRPVPQALATLAWEGRRGQFFREELFAALAILDEGAISPGDMKGSWAGAMGQPQFMPSSYLDHAVDFDGDGRRDIWRSTPDVLASIAHYLQNHGWQSGERWGRPVRVAGAAVEAVSGVPLRDAGCRAVRELSAPRRLDQWQRLGVRTAEGHALPTATREASLLKAGRRHYLVYRNYEAVLGYNCAHAYALTITQLADRIRGR
;
A
#
# COMPACT_ATOMS: atom_id res chain seq x y z
N MET A 1 1.56 3.72 -0.58
CA MET A 1 1.15 2.93 -1.76
C MET A 1 -0.08 2.05 -1.48
N ALA A 2 -0.96 2.46 -0.62
CA ALA A 2 -2.20 1.73 -0.29
C ALA A 2 -3.37 2.22 -1.14
N LEU A 3 -3.43 1.84 -2.42
CA LEU A 3 -4.46 2.31 -3.34
C LEU A 3 -4.78 1.27 -4.42
N CYS A 4 -5.39 0.16 -4.01
CA CYS A 4 -6.04 -0.78 -4.92
C CYS A 4 -7.43 -1.14 -4.40
N ARG A 5 -8.46 -0.45 -4.88
CA ARG A 5 -9.83 -0.97 -4.88
C ARG A 5 -10.28 -1.18 -6.32
N ALA A 6 -10.68 -2.40 -6.60
CA ALA A 6 -11.03 -2.93 -7.90
C ALA A 6 -12.42 -2.50 -8.38
N ILE A 7 -12.56 -2.45 -9.71
CA ILE A 7 -13.85 -2.52 -10.42
C ILE A 7 -13.83 -3.78 -11.28
N ALA A 8 -14.84 -4.63 -11.10
CA ALA A 8 -15.09 -5.81 -11.90
C ALA A 8 -15.68 -5.40 -13.26
N GLY A 9 -15.02 -5.72 -14.36
CA GLY A 9 -15.52 -5.57 -15.72
C GLY A 9 -16.11 -6.89 -16.24
N ARG A 10 -17.34 -6.82 -16.72
CA ARG A 10 -18.05 -7.93 -17.41
C ARG A 10 -17.55 -8.06 -18.83
N TRP A 11 -17.23 -9.28 -19.25
CA TRP A 11 -16.98 -9.67 -20.64
C TRP A 11 -18.29 -9.89 -21.37
N LEU A 12 -18.42 -9.33 -22.57
CA LEU A 12 -19.45 -9.68 -23.55
C LEU A 12 -18.76 -10.21 -24.81
N VAL A 13 -19.22 -11.40 -25.18
CA VAL A 13 -18.81 -12.16 -26.37
C VAL A 13 -19.41 -11.52 -27.61
N ALA A 14 -18.59 -11.37 -28.65
CA ALA A 14 -19.03 -10.96 -29.98
C ALA A 14 -19.48 -12.17 -30.81
N GLY A 15 -20.67 -12.14 -31.32
CA GLY A 15 -21.16 -13.03 -32.34
C GLY A 15 -21.50 -12.23 -33.59
N ALA A 16 -20.97 -12.69 -34.74
CA ALA A 16 -21.14 -12.08 -36.06
C ALA A 16 -22.34 -12.64 -36.80
N LEU A 17 -22.75 -11.91 -37.83
CA LEU A 17 -23.45 -12.19 -39.08
C LEU A 17 -24.90 -11.67 -39.22
N GLY A 18 -25.08 -10.96 -40.32
CA GLY A 18 -26.36 -10.86 -40.99
C GLY A 18 -26.66 -9.52 -41.64
N LEU A 19 -26.11 -9.25 -42.82
CA LEU A 19 -26.50 -8.12 -43.69
C LEU A 19 -27.90 -8.37 -44.24
N VAL A 20 -28.86 -7.49 -43.97
CA VAL A 20 -30.09 -7.35 -44.77
C VAL A 20 -30.33 -5.86 -45.02
N LEU A 21 -30.18 -5.44 -46.25
CA LEU A 21 -30.55 -4.12 -46.74
C LEU A 21 -32.09 -4.05 -46.89
N VAL A 22 -32.74 -3.21 -46.14
CA VAL A 22 -34.12 -2.76 -46.40
C VAL A 22 -34.11 -1.24 -46.41
N ALA A 23 -34.37 -0.67 -47.57
CA ALA A 23 -34.62 0.75 -47.72
C ALA A 23 -36.00 1.09 -47.14
N GLY A 24 -36.06 1.96 -46.16
CA GLY A 24 -37.28 2.44 -45.53
C GLY A 24 -37.11 3.85 -45.01
N SER A 25 -37.94 4.73 -45.47
CA SER A 25 -38.14 6.15 -45.20
C SER A 25 -37.87 6.54 -43.72
N GLY A 26 -37.01 7.56 -43.54
CA GLY A 26 -36.62 8.04 -42.23
C GLY A 26 -37.74 8.74 -41.44
N PRO A 27 -37.84 8.51 -40.15
CA PRO A 27 -38.48 9.48 -39.24
C PRO A 27 -37.47 10.54 -38.81
N ALA A 28 -37.99 11.74 -38.60
CA ALA A 28 -37.27 12.93 -38.16
C ALA A 28 -36.31 12.67 -37.01
N ALA A 29 -35.08 13.15 -37.17
CA ALA A 29 -34.11 13.20 -36.08
C ALA A 29 -34.67 13.99 -34.90
N MET A 30 -35.09 13.28 -33.89
CA MET A 30 -35.37 13.84 -32.58
C MET A 30 -34.05 14.28 -31.99
N GLN A 31 -33.77 15.59 -31.97
CA GLN A 31 -32.67 16.19 -31.28
C GLN A 31 -32.81 15.84 -29.80
N VAL A 32 -31.98 14.93 -29.32
CA VAL A 32 -31.74 14.72 -27.89
C VAL A 32 -31.20 16.05 -27.37
N PRO A 33 -31.81 16.67 -26.36
CA PRO A 33 -31.26 17.89 -25.77
C PRO A 33 -29.90 17.52 -25.16
N ALA A 34 -28.84 18.16 -25.63
CA ALA A 34 -27.55 18.21 -24.98
C ALA A 34 -27.73 18.96 -23.67
N GLY A 35 -27.82 18.21 -22.57
CA GLY A 35 -28.04 18.88 -21.27
C GLY A 35 -28.36 17.93 -20.14
N THR A 36 -27.46 17.03 -19.80
CA THR A 36 -27.25 16.66 -18.38
C THR A 36 -25.73 16.73 -18.19
N GLY A 37 -25.25 17.96 -18.02
CA GLY A 37 -23.90 18.21 -17.56
C GLY A 37 -23.71 17.47 -16.25
N ALA A 38 -22.60 16.72 -16.11
CA ALA A 38 -22.09 16.33 -14.83
C ALA A 38 -22.10 17.59 -13.95
N PRO A 39 -22.44 17.49 -12.64
CA PRO A 39 -22.52 18.67 -11.77
C PRO A 39 -21.23 19.48 -11.96
N ASP A 40 -21.39 20.78 -12.23
CA ASP A 40 -20.28 21.69 -12.55
C ASP A 40 -19.20 21.56 -11.48
N ARG A 41 -18.13 20.90 -11.83
CA ARG A 41 -16.98 20.73 -10.94
C ARG A 41 -16.41 22.12 -10.67
N PRO A 42 -16.23 22.53 -9.41
CA PRO A 42 -15.66 23.85 -9.11
C PRO A 42 -14.28 23.99 -9.75
N THR A 43 -13.90 25.19 -10.12
CA THR A 43 -12.51 25.47 -10.52
C THR A 43 -11.57 25.03 -9.41
N PHE A 44 -10.33 24.67 -9.73
CA PHE A 44 -9.34 24.27 -8.73
C PHE A 44 -9.14 25.37 -7.67
N GLU A 45 -9.09 26.61 -8.08
CA GLU A 45 -8.99 27.79 -7.23
C GLU A 45 -10.15 27.88 -6.21
N ALA A 46 -11.39 27.77 -6.67
CA ALA A 46 -12.56 27.78 -5.79
C ALA A 46 -12.59 26.55 -4.85
N PHE A 47 -12.07 25.43 -5.30
CA PHE A 47 -11.92 24.23 -4.47
C PHE A 47 -10.86 24.43 -3.37
N VAL A 48 -9.69 24.98 -3.70
CA VAL A 48 -8.62 25.27 -2.73
C VAL A 48 -9.07 26.33 -1.72
N ALA A 49 -9.80 27.37 -2.14
CA ALA A 49 -10.35 28.36 -1.22
C ALA A 49 -11.25 27.72 -0.15
N ARG A 50 -12.13 26.79 -0.55
CA ARG A 50 -12.95 26.03 0.41
C ARG A 50 -12.13 25.11 1.31
N LEU A 51 -11.09 24.46 0.76
CA LEU A 51 -10.16 23.65 1.57
C LEU A 51 -9.48 24.47 2.65
N ARG A 52 -9.12 25.73 2.34
CA ARG A 52 -8.53 26.67 3.31
C ARG A 52 -9.52 27.00 4.44
N GLU A 53 -10.76 27.35 4.10
CA GLU A 53 -11.82 27.63 5.09
C GLU A 53 -12.07 26.41 5.99
N ASP A 54 -12.16 25.21 5.38
CA ASP A 54 -12.35 23.96 6.10
C ASP A 54 -11.16 23.62 7.01
N ALA A 55 -9.92 23.90 6.59
CA ALA A 55 -8.71 23.69 7.38
C ALA A 55 -8.70 24.59 8.63
N ILE A 56 -9.02 25.88 8.47
CA ILE A 56 -9.13 26.83 9.57
C ILE A 56 -10.27 26.40 10.53
N GLY A 57 -11.42 25.98 9.99
CA GLY A 57 -12.55 25.45 10.76
C GLY A 57 -12.21 24.18 11.55
N ARG A 58 -11.17 23.44 11.15
CA ARG A 58 -10.63 22.27 11.87
C ARG A 58 -9.52 22.62 12.87
N GLY A 59 -9.18 23.89 13.04
CA GLY A 59 -8.19 24.37 13.99
C GLY A 59 -6.77 24.51 13.45
N ILE A 60 -6.54 24.33 12.14
CA ILE A 60 -5.27 24.65 11.51
C ILE A 60 -5.09 26.16 11.50
N SER A 61 -3.90 26.66 11.85
CA SER A 61 -3.62 28.09 11.85
C SER A 61 -3.77 28.71 10.45
N GLU A 62 -4.18 29.96 10.41
CA GLU A 62 -4.30 30.70 9.14
C GLU A 62 -2.94 30.82 8.42
N GLU A 63 -1.84 30.96 9.19
CA GLU A 63 -0.49 30.98 8.67
C GLU A 63 -0.14 29.69 7.94
N THR A 64 -0.36 28.54 8.56
CA THR A 64 -0.11 27.23 7.96
C THR A 64 -1.00 26.99 6.75
N ALA A 65 -2.31 27.27 6.85
CA ALA A 65 -3.25 27.10 5.76
C ALA A 65 -2.83 27.95 4.54
N SER A 66 -2.45 29.23 4.76
CA SER A 66 -1.98 30.10 3.69
C SER A 66 -0.65 29.62 3.10
N ALA A 67 0.34 29.30 3.93
CA ALA A 67 1.66 28.86 3.47
C ALA A 67 1.59 27.56 2.63
N ALA A 68 0.64 26.68 2.93
CA ALA A 68 0.51 25.40 2.26
C ALA A 68 -0.45 25.39 1.06
N LEU A 69 -1.45 26.27 1.04
CA LEU A 69 -2.54 26.22 0.06
C LEU A 69 -2.57 27.39 -0.90
N ASP A 70 -2.01 28.58 -0.52
CA ASP A 70 -2.04 29.73 -1.40
C ASP A 70 -1.19 29.47 -2.66
N ALA A 71 -1.70 29.95 -3.79
CA ALA A 71 -1.07 29.82 -5.12
C ALA A 71 -0.86 28.38 -5.61
N LEU A 72 -1.58 27.38 -5.08
CA LEU A 72 -1.54 26.02 -5.62
C LEU A 72 -2.13 25.97 -7.03
N THR A 73 -1.49 25.19 -7.89
CA THR A 73 -1.99 24.83 -9.23
C THR A 73 -2.14 23.30 -9.32
N PRO A 74 -3.07 22.78 -10.11
CA PRO A 74 -3.22 21.34 -10.23
C PRO A 74 -2.00 20.71 -10.90
N LEU A 75 -1.55 19.56 -10.39
CA LEU A 75 -0.43 18.80 -10.94
C LEU A 75 -0.95 17.77 -11.96
N GLU A 76 -0.90 18.09 -13.24
CA GLU A 76 -1.39 17.20 -14.29
C GLU A 76 -0.70 15.82 -14.29
N VAL A 77 0.61 15.78 -14.00
CA VAL A 77 1.35 14.52 -13.87
C VAL A 77 0.80 13.61 -12.75
N VAL A 78 0.20 14.18 -11.71
CA VAL A 78 -0.43 13.44 -10.61
C VAL A 78 -1.73 12.80 -11.10
N VAL A 79 -2.56 13.57 -11.82
CA VAL A 79 -3.79 13.11 -12.46
C VAL A 79 -3.52 11.97 -13.44
N GLN A 80 -2.54 12.15 -14.33
CA GLN A 80 -2.15 11.13 -15.31
C GLN A 80 -1.70 9.83 -14.63
N ARG A 81 -0.89 9.91 -13.57
CA ARG A 81 -0.45 8.73 -12.82
C ARG A 81 -1.57 8.02 -12.07
N ASP A 82 -2.52 8.78 -11.52
CA ASP A 82 -3.69 8.19 -10.87
C ASP A 82 -4.56 7.41 -11.87
N ARG A 83 -4.74 7.94 -13.08
CA ARG A 83 -5.47 7.26 -14.18
C ARG A 83 -4.72 6.04 -14.71
N ALA A 84 -3.42 6.14 -14.92
CA ALA A 84 -2.59 5.06 -15.48
C ALA A 84 -2.37 3.87 -14.51
N GLN A 85 -2.64 4.02 -13.21
CA GLN A 85 -2.48 2.91 -12.23
C GLN A 85 -3.35 1.68 -12.54
N ALA A 86 -4.46 1.84 -13.26
CA ALA A 86 -5.38 0.77 -13.59
C ALA A 86 -4.85 -0.18 -14.69
N GLU A 87 -3.82 0.23 -15.46
CA GLU A 87 -3.39 -0.47 -16.68
C GLU A 87 -2.17 -1.38 -16.49
N PHE A 88 -1.45 -1.26 -15.36
CA PHE A 88 -0.20 -2.01 -15.17
C PHE A 88 -0.43 -3.33 -14.44
N VAL A 89 -0.45 -4.44 -15.18
CA VAL A 89 -0.59 -5.81 -14.64
C VAL A 89 0.76 -6.54 -14.71
N GLU A 90 1.55 -6.44 -13.66
CA GLU A 90 2.76 -7.25 -13.48
C GLU A 90 2.43 -8.49 -12.64
N THR A 91 2.94 -9.66 -13.02
CA THR A 91 2.77 -10.87 -12.20
C THR A 91 3.59 -10.78 -10.91
N VAL A 92 3.16 -11.49 -9.85
CA VAL A 92 3.88 -11.53 -8.56
C VAL A 92 5.33 -11.95 -8.75
N ASP A 93 5.59 -12.98 -9.57
CA ASP A 93 6.95 -13.47 -9.81
C ASP A 93 7.83 -12.44 -10.53
N GLN A 94 7.29 -11.71 -11.52
CA GLN A 94 7.99 -10.63 -12.22
C GLN A 94 8.32 -9.47 -11.27
N TYR A 95 7.36 -9.06 -10.45
CA TYR A 95 7.55 -8.01 -9.45
C TYR A 95 8.68 -8.37 -8.48
N ILE A 96 8.65 -9.59 -7.91
CA ILE A 96 9.68 -10.07 -6.98
C ILE A 96 11.05 -10.11 -7.67
N ALA A 97 11.14 -10.68 -8.86
CA ALA A 97 12.40 -10.79 -9.60
C ALA A 97 13.02 -9.41 -9.91
N ARG A 98 12.21 -8.45 -10.32
CA ARG A 98 12.64 -7.08 -10.58
C ARG A 98 13.11 -6.35 -9.33
N ARG A 99 12.47 -6.59 -8.18
CA ARG A 99 12.80 -5.92 -6.91
C ARG A 99 13.94 -6.58 -6.16
N LEU A 100 13.98 -7.91 -6.07
CA LEU A 100 14.95 -8.65 -5.27
C LEU A 100 16.20 -9.06 -6.06
N THR A 101 16.82 -8.10 -6.75
CA THR A 101 18.11 -8.34 -7.39
C THR A 101 19.20 -8.68 -6.35
N ALA A 102 20.23 -9.43 -6.75
CA ALA A 102 21.35 -9.76 -5.85
C ALA A 102 22.02 -8.50 -5.27
N ARG A 103 22.10 -7.41 -6.07
CA ARG A 103 22.64 -6.12 -5.60
C ARG A 103 21.77 -5.53 -4.49
N PHE A 104 20.45 -5.51 -4.68
CA PHE A 104 19.51 -4.96 -3.70
C PHE A 104 19.51 -5.76 -2.38
N VAL A 105 19.54 -7.10 -2.48
CA VAL A 105 19.66 -7.98 -1.31
C VAL A 105 20.95 -7.70 -0.52
N ARG A 106 22.12 -7.65 -1.20
CA ARG A 106 23.38 -7.30 -0.53
C ARG A 106 23.35 -5.92 0.13
N GLN A 107 22.72 -4.93 -0.51
CA GLN A 107 22.56 -3.60 0.06
C GLN A 107 21.68 -3.65 1.32
N ALA A 108 20.55 -4.36 1.30
CA ALA A 108 19.69 -4.55 2.45
C ALA A 108 20.42 -5.21 3.63
N GLN A 109 21.23 -6.21 3.32
CA GLN A 109 22.05 -6.89 4.30
C GLN A 109 23.11 -5.95 4.92
N ALA A 110 23.77 -5.13 4.11
CA ALA A 110 24.74 -4.13 4.61
C ALA A 110 24.05 -3.08 5.52
N GLN A 111 22.85 -2.63 5.18
CA GLN A 111 22.07 -1.71 6.03
C GLN A 111 21.68 -2.37 7.37
N ALA A 112 21.28 -3.64 7.35
CA ALA A 112 20.98 -4.38 8.58
C ALA A 112 22.22 -4.50 9.47
N ASP A 113 23.39 -4.72 8.90
CA ASP A 113 24.66 -4.78 9.62
C ASP A 113 25.05 -3.41 10.20
N THR A 114 24.97 -2.35 9.40
CA THR A 114 25.27 -0.96 9.81
C THR A 114 24.40 -0.52 11.00
N HIS A 115 23.13 -0.85 10.97
CA HIS A 115 22.16 -0.42 11.98
C HIS A 115 21.85 -1.50 13.03
N ARG A 116 22.67 -2.55 13.15
CA ARG A 116 22.39 -3.72 14.00
C ARG A 116 22.05 -3.39 15.45
N ALA A 117 22.79 -2.48 16.07
CA ALA A 117 22.53 -2.08 17.46
C ALA A 117 21.20 -1.37 17.62
N LEU A 118 20.89 -0.44 16.70
CA LEU A 118 19.63 0.29 16.67
C LEU A 118 18.45 -0.67 16.42
N LEU A 119 18.58 -1.55 15.43
CA LEU A 119 17.52 -2.52 15.09
C LEU A 119 17.21 -3.47 16.26
N ARG A 120 18.22 -3.89 17.06
CA ARG A 120 17.96 -4.68 18.27
C ARG A 120 17.16 -3.91 19.32
N ARG A 121 17.43 -2.61 19.51
CA ARG A 121 16.66 -1.77 20.42
C ARG A 121 15.19 -1.62 19.94
N ILE A 122 15.01 -1.42 18.64
CA ILE A 122 13.69 -1.31 18.01
C ILE A 122 12.91 -2.64 18.13
N GLU A 123 13.56 -3.77 17.83
CA GLU A 123 12.96 -5.10 17.96
C GLU A 123 12.56 -5.41 19.40
N ALA A 124 13.40 -5.06 20.37
CA ALA A 124 13.10 -5.21 21.80
C ALA A 124 11.86 -4.39 22.22
N ARG A 125 11.66 -3.19 21.65
CA ARG A 125 10.54 -2.31 21.98
C ARG A 125 9.24 -2.70 21.27
N TYR A 126 9.30 -3.01 19.96
CA TYR A 126 8.13 -3.21 19.13
C TYR A 126 7.84 -4.67 18.74
N GLY A 127 8.77 -5.58 19.04
CA GLY A 127 8.65 -7.00 18.70
C GLY A 127 8.74 -7.32 17.22
N VAL A 128 9.14 -6.34 16.38
CA VAL A 128 9.25 -6.49 14.93
C VAL A 128 10.71 -6.75 14.56
N PRO A 129 11.04 -7.86 13.88
CA PRO A 129 12.42 -8.19 13.53
C PRO A 129 13.09 -7.08 12.70
N GLY A 130 14.31 -6.71 13.05
CA GLY A 130 15.07 -5.69 12.33
C GLY A 130 15.24 -5.98 10.84
N SER A 131 15.28 -7.26 10.44
CA SER A 131 15.32 -7.67 9.04
C SER A 131 14.06 -7.26 8.26
N LEU A 132 12.90 -7.29 8.91
CA LEU A 132 11.63 -6.86 8.30
C LEU A 132 11.57 -5.33 8.17
N VAL A 133 11.99 -4.62 9.21
CA VAL A 133 12.08 -3.15 9.20
C VAL A 133 12.96 -2.65 8.07
N VAL A 134 14.15 -3.25 7.91
CA VAL A 134 15.08 -2.92 6.81
C VAL A 134 14.49 -3.28 5.44
N ALA A 135 13.74 -4.38 5.34
CA ALA A 135 13.10 -4.77 4.09
C ALA A 135 12.03 -3.74 3.65
N VAL A 136 11.22 -3.24 4.58
CA VAL A 136 10.25 -2.16 4.31
C VAL A 136 10.99 -0.88 3.91
N TRP A 137 11.95 -0.42 4.71
CA TRP A 137 12.74 0.78 4.42
C TRP A 137 13.39 0.74 3.04
N GLY A 138 13.97 -0.42 2.69
CA GLY A 138 14.57 -0.62 1.38
C GLY A 138 13.58 -0.52 0.24
N LEU A 139 12.43 -1.17 0.37
CA LEU A 139 11.43 -1.22 -0.71
C LEU A 139 10.73 0.13 -0.91
N GLU A 140 10.48 0.87 0.18
CA GLU A 140 9.80 2.16 0.14
C GLU A 140 10.67 3.30 -0.39
N SER A 141 11.90 3.43 0.08
CA SER A 141 12.74 4.59 -0.23
C SER A 141 14.15 4.26 -0.71
N ASN A 142 14.45 2.99 -1.04
CA ASN A 142 15.81 2.54 -1.33
C ASN A 142 16.80 2.97 -0.21
N PHE A 143 16.40 2.69 1.04
CA PHE A 143 17.15 3.02 2.26
C PHE A 143 17.37 4.54 2.40
N GLY A 144 16.31 5.31 2.24
CA GLY A 144 16.31 6.77 2.39
C GLY A 144 16.88 7.55 1.20
N ARG A 145 17.31 6.88 0.13
CA ARG A 145 17.88 7.57 -1.05
C ARG A 145 16.83 8.27 -1.90
N PHE A 146 15.57 7.88 -1.79
CA PHE A 146 14.48 8.47 -2.55
C PHE A 146 13.18 8.37 -1.76
N SER A 147 12.63 9.53 -1.36
CA SER A 147 11.37 9.65 -0.62
C SER A 147 10.29 10.45 -1.35
N GLY A 148 10.51 10.73 -2.64
CA GLY A 148 9.62 11.53 -3.47
C GLY A 148 10.09 12.97 -3.64
N VAL A 149 9.52 13.65 -4.65
CA VAL A 149 9.93 15.01 -5.06
C VAL A 149 8.75 15.97 -5.23
N ARG A 150 7.50 15.50 -4.98
CA ARG A 150 6.30 16.32 -5.18
C ARG A 150 5.90 16.99 -3.88
N PRO A 151 5.53 18.29 -3.91
CA PRO A 151 4.91 18.92 -2.73
C PRO A 151 3.68 18.15 -2.33
N VAL A 152 3.65 17.65 -1.09
CA VAL A 152 2.57 16.77 -0.60
C VAL A 152 1.22 17.49 -0.56
N PRO A 153 1.11 18.73 -0.03
CA PRO A 153 -0.17 19.44 -0.03
C PRO A 153 -0.73 19.63 -1.45
N GLN A 154 0.11 20.00 -2.41
CA GLN A 154 -0.30 20.24 -3.79
C GLN A 154 -0.76 18.93 -4.48
N ALA A 155 -0.04 17.82 -4.26
CA ALA A 155 -0.40 16.52 -4.81
C ALA A 155 -1.76 16.04 -4.25
N LEU A 156 -1.96 16.17 -2.94
CA LEU A 156 -3.19 15.77 -2.26
C LEU A 156 -4.38 16.66 -2.63
N ALA A 157 -4.19 17.98 -2.73
CA ALA A 157 -5.22 18.91 -3.20
C ALA A 157 -5.66 18.57 -4.63
N THR A 158 -4.69 18.28 -5.52
CA THR A 158 -4.97 17.87 -6.89
C THR A 158 -5.82 16.58 -6.95
N LEU A 159 -5.44 15.56 -6.18
CA LEU A 159 -6.16 14.28 -6.14
C LEU A 159 -7.54 14.40 -5.47
N ALA A 160 -7.65 15.24 -4.46
CA ALA A 160 -8.92 15.54 -3.81
C ALA A 160 -9.89 16.21 -4.80
N TRP A 161 -9.38 17.17 -5.57
CA TRP A 161 -10.13 17.87 -6.60
C TRP A 161 -10.50 16.97 -7.78
N GLU A 162 -9.62 16.06 -8.23
CA GLU A 162 -9.90 15.08 -9.30
C GLU A 162 -11.10 14.17 -9.00
N GLY A 163 -11.37 13.88 -7.74
CA GLY A 163 -12.62 13.32 -7.23
C GLY A 163 -12.73 11.80 -7.22
N ARG A 164 -11.89 11.05 -7.95
CA ARG A 164 -11.97 9.57 -8.00
C ARG A 164 -11.90 8.91 -6.61
N ARG A 165 -11.15 9.52 -5.69
CA ARG A 165 -11.04 9.21 -4.26
C ARG A 165 -10.96 10.51 -3.46
N GLY A 166 -11.74 11.50 -3.88
CA GLY A 166 -11.61 12.89 -3.43
C GLY A 166 -11.67 13.02 -1.91
N GLN A 167 -12.63 12.35 -1.26
CA GLN A 167 -12.76 12.40 0.19
C GLN A 167 -11.51 11.83 0.91
N PHE A 168 -10.97 10.71 0.44
CA PHE A 168 -9.76 10.13 1.03
C PHE A 168 -8.58 11.11 0.96
N PHE A 169 -8.31 11.66 -0.22
CA PHE A 169 -7.18 12.58 -0.39
C PHE A 169 -7.41 13.93 0.33
N ARG A 170 -8.67 14.33 0.50
CA ARG A 170 -9.02 15.50 1.29
C ARG A 170 -8.67 15.32 2.77
N GLU A 171 -9.00 14.18 3.37
CA GLU A 171 -8.62 13.88 4.75
C GLU A 171 -7.10 13.75 4.91
N GLU A 172 -6.41 13.13 3.95
CA GLU A 172 -4.94 13.10 3.95
C GLU A 172 -4.32 14.51 3.83
N LEU A 173 -4.95 15.42 3.08
CA LEU A 173 -4.50 16.81 3.03
C LEU A 173 -4.64 17.50 4.39
N PHE A 174 -5.75 17.33 5.09
CA PHE A 174 -5.91 17.93 6.42
C PHE A 174 -4.90 17.32 7.43
N ALA A 175 -4.62 16.04 7.34
CA ALA A 175 -3.55 15.43 8.13
C ALA A 175 -2.17 16.02 7.79
N ALA A 176 -1.88 16.30 6.50
CA ALA A 176 -0.65 16.97 6.10
C ALA A 176 -0.55 18.40 6.65
N LEU A 177 -1.65 19.14 6.64
CA LEU A 177 -1.70 20.49 7.21
C LEU A 177 -1.48 20.48 8.74
N ALA A 178 -2.04 19.48 9.45
CA ALA A 178 -1.80 19.32 10.88
C ALA A 178 -0.32 19.07 11.19
N ILE A 179 0.36 18.24 10.39
CA ILE A 179 1.80 17.99 10.52
C ILE A 179 2.63 19.26 10.31
N LEU A 180 2.22 20.11 9.37
CA LEU A 180 2.86 21.41 9.13
C LEU A 180 2.61 22.37 10.29
N ASP A 181 1.40 22.38 10.82
CA ASP A 181 0.98 23.25 11.91
C ASP A 181 1.69 22.88 13.24
N GLU A 182 1.96 21.59 13.47
CA GLU A 182 2.82 21.11 14.55
C GLU A 182 4.31 21.54 14.39
N GLY A 183 4.70 22.10 13.24
CA GLY A 183 6.09 22.48 12.94
C GLY A 183 7.02 21.28 12.73
N ALA A 184 6.49 20.09 12.47
CA ALA A 184 7.29 18.88 12.26
C ALA A 184 8.19 18.98 11.03
N ILE A 185 7.74 19.68 10.00
CA ILE A 185 8.49 19.94 8.76
C ILE A 185 7.99 21.25 8.13
N SER A 186 8.84 21.93 7.34
CA SER A 186 8.41 23.12 6.61
C SER A 186 7.57 22.75 5.37
N PRO A 187 6.66 23.65 4.92
CA PRO A 187 5.88 23.40 3.70
C PRO A 187 6.74 23.11 2.47
N GLY A 188 7.88 23.80 2.32
CA GLY A 188 8.82 23.62 1.20
C GLY A 188 9.56 22.28 1.22
N ASP A 189 9.75 21.69 2.41
CA ASP A 189 10.44 20.41 2.62
C ASP A 189 9.47 19.22 2.62
N MET A 190 8.17 19.42 2.82
CA MET A 190 7.16 18.34 2.81
C MET A 190 6.96 17.80 1.40
N LYS A 191 7.93 17.00 0.96
CA LYS A 191 7.93 16.32 -0.34
C LYS A 191 7.64 14.83 -0.18
N GLY A 192 7.01 14.28 -1.20
CA GLY A 192 6.60 12.89 -1.19
C GLY A 192 6.37 12.31 -2.58
N SER A 193 5.67 11.19 -2.63
CA SER A 193 5.24 10.55 -3.86
C SER A 193 4.14 11.38 -4.57
N TRP A 194 3.80 10.99 -5.77
CA TRP A 194 2.68 11.58 -6.51
C TRP A 194 1.32 11.43 -5.79
N ALA A 195 1.19 10.46 -4.91
CA ALA A 195 -0.02 10.18 -4.14
C ALA A 195 0.03 10.69 -2.68
N GLY A 196 1.04 11.51 -2.32
CA GLY A 196 1.14 12.11 -1.00
C GLY A 196 1.85 11.27 0.06
N ALA A 197 2.39 10.09 -0.28
CA ALA A 197 3.21 9.33 0.66
C ALA A 197 4.56 10.02 0.88
N MET A 198 4.99 10.18 2.14
CA MET A 198 6.11 11.06 2.52
C MET A 198 7.15 10.38 3.40
N GLY A 199 8.33 10.99 3.43
CA GLY A 199 9.45 10.52 4.22
C GLY A 199 10.02 9.18 3.73
N GLN A 200 10.99 8.65 4.45
CA GLN A 200 11.64 7.39 4.07
C GLN A 200 10.74 6.17 4.24
N PRO A 201 9.78 6.12 5.22
CA PRO A 201 8.81 5.03 5.33
C PRO A 201 7.67 5.11 4.31
N GLN A 202 7.56 6.18 3.53
CA GLN A 202 6.46 6.43 2.59
C GLN A 202 5.09 6.38 3.27
N PHE A 203 4.98 7.00 4.45
CA PHE A 203 3.73 7.14 5.17
C PHE A 203 2.79 8.13 4.50
N MET A 204 1.51 7.78 4.46
CA MET A 204 0.47 8.78 4.25
C MET A 204 0.45 9.75 5.45
N PRO A 205 0.01 11.00 5.28
CA PRO A 205 -0.05 11.95 6.40
C PRO A 205 -0.78 11.42 7.64
N SER A 206 -1.93 10.77 7.48
CA SER A 206 -2.63 10.12 8.58
C SER A 206 -1.77 9.04 9.27
N SER A 207 -1.05 8.24 8.49
CA SER A 207 -0.14 7.23 9.04
C SER A 207 1.04 7.84 9.82
N TYR A 208 1.49 9.03 9.44
CA TYR A 208 2.48 9.78 10.21
C TYR A 208 1.92 10.18 11.57
N LEU A 209 0.73 10.76 11.62
CA LEU A 209 0.09 11.17 12.88
C LEU A 209 -0.09 9.99 13.83
N ASP A 210 -0.49 8.83 13.29
CA ASP A 210 -0.80 7.63 14.08
C ASP A 210 0.45 6.83 14.50
N HIS A 211 1.54 6.86 13.71
CA HIS A 211 2.62 5.87 13.84
C HIS A 211 4.02 6.44 13.88
N ALA A 212 4.25 7.71 13.50
CA ALA A 212 5.58 8.31 13.60
C ALA A 212 5.99 8.48 15.07
N VAL A 213 7.22 8.11 15.39
CA VAL A 213 7.77 8.17 16.75
C VAL A 213 9.12 8.89 16.77
N ASP A 214 9.36 9.62 17.84
CA ASP A 214 10.66 10.13 18.23
C ASP A 214 11.41 9.02 18.98
N PHE A 215 12.36 8.39 18.33
CA PHE A 215 13.09 7.25 18.91
C PHE A 215 14.48 7.62 19.40
N ASP A 216 15.08 8.69 18.90
CA ASP A 216 16.36 9.20 19.37
C ASP A 216 16.21 10.20 20.53
N GLY A 217 14.99 10.69 20.77
CA GLY A 217 14.64 11.53 21.93
C GLY A 217 15.00 12.99 21.75
N ASP A 218 15.08 13.48 20.48
CA ASP A 218 15.40 14.87 20.16
C ASP A 218 14.18 15.82 20.24
N GLY A 219 12.99 15.28 20.54
CA GLY A 219 11.71 15.98 20.61
C GLY A 219 10.98 16.08 19.26
N ARG A 220 11.43 15.40 18.20
CA ARG A 220 10.86 15.42 16.85
C ARG A 220 10.57 14.01 16.35
N ARG A 221 9.56 13.88 15.53
CA ARG A 221 9.24 12.61 14.83
C ARG A 221 9.73 12.70 13.38
N ASP A 222 11.06 12.73 13.17
CA ASP A 222 11.66 13.03 11.86
C ASP A 222 11.77 11.78 10.96
N ILE A 223 10.71 11.46 10.25
CA ILE A 223 10.71 10.35 9.26
C ILE A 223 11.45 10.68 7.95
N TRP A 224 11.97 11.88 7.80
CA TRP A 224 12.67 12.32 6.58
C TRP A 224 14.19 12.17 6.71
N ARG A 225 14.76 12.48 7.88
CA ARG A 225 16.22 12.60 8.10
C ARG A 225 16.74 11.71 9.23
N SER A 226 15.97 11.50 10.32
CA SER A 226 16.41 10.66 11.44
C SER A 226 16.22 9.17 11.13
N THR A 227 17.32 8.44 10.89
CA THR A 227 17.26 6.99 10.70
C THR A 227 16.65 6.25 11.91
N PRO A 228 16.94 6.61 13.18
CA PRO A 228 16.27 6.02 14.33
C PRO A 228 14.74 6.14 14.26
N ASP A 229 14.21 7.31 13.97
CA ASP A 229 12.78 7.57 13.90
C ASP A 229 12.13 6.83 12.74
N VAL A 230 12.78 6.84 11.57
CA VAL A 230 12.34 6.11 10.37
C VAL A 230 12.14 4.62 10.68
N LEU A 231 13.18 3.96 11.21
CA LEU A 231 13.15 2.53 11.46
C LEU A 231 12.18 2.17 12.60
N ALA A 232 12.12 3.00 13.64
CA ALA A 232 11.19 2.79 14.75
C ALA A 232 9.74 3.05 14.32
N SER A 233 9.47 4.06 13.51
CA SER A 233 8.13 4.34 12.98
C SER A 233 7.62 3.19 12.08
N ILE A 234 8.47 2.59 11.25
CA ILE A 234 8.13 1.39 10.48
C ILE A 234 7.76 0.23 11.43
N ALA A 235 8.54 0.01 12.48
CA ALA A 235 8.27 -1.05 13.44
C ALA A 235 6.97 -0.80 14.22
N HIS A 236 6.74 0.43 14.66
CA HIS A 236 5.53 0.84 15.36
C HIS A 236 4.28 0.68 14.48
N TYR A 237 4.36 1.06 13.20
CA TYR A 237 3.30 0.82 12.23
C TYR A 237 2.93 -0.67 12.16
N LEU A 238 3.92 -1.55 11.97
CA LEU A 238 3.69 -2.99 11.87
C LEU A 238 3.12 -3.58 13.16
N GLN A 239 3.59 -3.14 14.33
CA GLN A 239 3.06 -3.53 15.63
C GLN A 239 1.58 -3.16 15.76
N ASN A 240 1.20 -1.92 15.43
CA ASN A 240 -0.17 -1.44 15.49
C ASN A 240 -1.09 -2.14 14.46
N HIS A 241 -0.52 -2.67 13.38
CA HIS A 241 -1.22 -3.49 12.40
C HIS A 241 -1.23 -4.99 12.75
N GLY A 242 -0.94 -5.33 14.00
CA GLY A 242 -1.12 -6.67 14.55
C GLY A 242 0.05 -7.63 14.37
N TRP A 243 1.27 -7.10 14.15
CA TRP A 243 2.47 -7.95 14.18
C TRP A 243 2.62 -8.66 15.52
N GLN A 244 2.82 -9.97 15.47
CA GLN A 244 3.04 -10.82 16.64
C GLN A 244 4.52 -11.16 16.77
N SER A 245 5.14 -10.75 17.87
CA SER A 245 6.55 -11.07 18.18
C SER A 245 6.78 -12.58 18.26
N GLY A 246 7.92 -13.03 17.75
CA GLY A 246 8.28 -14.44 17.74
C GLY A 246 7.53 -15.30 16.70
N GLU A 247 6.55 -14.76 15.99
CA GLU A 247 5.84 -15.47 14.94
C GLU A 247 6.46 -15.22 13.55
N ARG A 248 6.33 -16.24 12.69
CA ARG A 248 6.69 -16.10 11.27
C ARG A 248 5.56 -15.44 10.48
N TRP A 249 5.90 -14.88 9.32
CA TRP A 249 4.91 -14.35 8.38
C TRP A 249 4.16 -15.45 7.60
N GLY A 250 4.84 -16.59 7.35
CA GLY A 250 4.32 -17.70 6.53
C GLY A 250 5.41 -18.67 6.14
N ARG A 251 5.10 -19.50 5.16
CA ARG A 251 6.03 -20.46 4.54
C ARG A 251 5.59 -20.85 3.14
N PRO A 252 6.50 -21.14 2.20
CA PRO A 252 6.15 -21.77 0.94
C PRO A 252 5.65 -23.21 1.21
N VAL A 253 4.67 -23.63 0.40
CA VAL A 253 4.08 -24.97 0.49
C VAL A 253 3.86 -25.56 -0.88
N ARG A 254 3.78 -26.90 -0.91
CA ARG A 254 3.42 -27.67 -2.09
C ARG A 254 1.96 -28.11 -2.01
N VAL A 255 1.22 -27.83 -3.07
CA VAL A 255 -0.14 -28.33 -3.31
C VAL A 255 -0.10 -29.06 -4.65
N ALA A 256 -0.32 -30.35 -4.66
CA ALA A 256 -0.19 -31.18 -5.88
C ALA A 256 -1.23 -32.31 -5.91
N GLY A 257 -1.54 -32.80 -7.12
CA GLY A 257 -2.49 -33.89 -7.31
C GLY A 257 -3.88 -33.58 -6.76
N ALA A 258 -4.50 -34.54 -6.09
CA ALA A 258 -5.83 -34.42 -5.48
C ALA A 258 -5.95 -33.26 -4.45
N ALA A 259 -4.85 -32.80 -3.88
CA ALA A 259 -4.87 -31.66 -2.97
C ALA A 259 -5.31 -30.36 -3.65
N VAL A 260 -5.10 -30.19 -4.95
CA VAL A 260 -5.51 -28.97 -5.68
C VAL A 260 -7.02 -28.77 -5.61
N GLU A 261 -7.80 -29.82 -5.83
CA GLU A 261 -9.26 -29.77 -5.75
C GLU A 261 -9.72 -29.55 -4.31
N ALA A 262 -9.15 -30.31 -3.36
CA ALA A 262 -9.49 -30.21 -1.95
C ALA A 262 -9.25 -28.79 -1.37
N VAL A 263 -8.15 -28.13 -1.73
CA VAL A 263 -7.87 -26.77 -1.25
C VAL A 263 -8.71 -25.71 -1.99
N SER A 264 -9.12 -25.97 -3.24
CA SER A 264 -9.98 -25.06 -4.01
C SER A 264 -11.40 -24.99 -3.42
N GLY A 265 -11.83 -26.00 -2.71
CA GLY A 265 -13.10 -26.01 -1.96
C GLY A 265 -13.08 -25.22 -0.65
N VAL A 266 -11.92 -24.69 -0.22
CA VAL A 266 -11.85 -23.83 0.96
C VAL A 266 -12.30 -22.42 0.60
N PRO A 267 -13.32 -21.85 1.28
CA PRO A 267 -13.81 -20.52 0.95
C PRO A 267 -12.71 -19.47 1.13
N LEU A 268 -12.81 -18.40 0.36
CA LEU A 268 -11.99 -17.20 0.55
C LEU A 268 -12.52 -16.38 1.73
N ARG A 269 -11.71 -15.43 2.20
CA ARG A 269 -12.13 -14.47 3.23
C ARG A 269 -13.13 -13.48 2.63
N ASP A 270 -14.08 -13.05 3.42
CA ASP A 270 -15.15 -12.11 3.08
C ASP A 270 -14.83 -10.65 3.43
N ALA A 271 -13.91 -10.44 4.37
CA ALA A 271 -13.56 -9.13 4.91
C ALA A 271 -12.08 -8.77 4.69
N GLY A 272 -11.77 -7.49 4.87
CA GLY A 272 -10.44 -6.92 4.72
C GLY A 272 -10.20 -6.28 3.36
N CYS A 273 -8.98 -5.85 3.12
CA CYS A 273 -8.58 -5.27 1.84
C CYS A 273 -8.55 -6.35 0.74
N ARG A 274 -8.42 -5.95 -0.52
CA ARG A 274 -8.48 -6.87 -1.66
C ARG A 274 -7.58 -8.09 -1.50
N ALA A 275 -6.30 -7.88 -1.17
CA ALA A 275 -5.35 -8.97 -1.02
C ALA A 275 -5.72 -9.92 0.14
N VAL A 276 -6.30 -9.40 1.23
CA VAL A 276 -6.80 -10.26 2.33
C VAL A 276 -7.96 -11.12 1.85
N ARG A 277 -8.87 -10.59 1.03
CA ARG A 277 -10.00 -11.35 0.47
C ARG A 277 -9.60 -12.38 -0.58
N GLU A 278 -8.40 -12.30 -1.13
CA GLU A 278 -7.82 -13.31 -2.02
C GLU A 278 -7.19 -14.49 -1.24
N LEU A 279 -7.08 -14.41 0.08
CA LEU A 279 -6.65 -15.50 0.94
C LEU A 279 -7.79 -16.47 1.23
N SER A 280 -7.48 -17.76 1.41
CA SER A 280 -8.46 -18.69 1.95
C SER A 280 -8.87 -18.33 3.38
N ALA A 281 -10.03 -18.78 3.81
CA ALA A 281 -10.38 -18.82 5.23
C ALA A 281 -9.28 -19.54 6.03
N PRO A 282 -8.93 -19.05 7.24
CA PRO A 282 -7.87 -19.65 8.03
C PRO A 282 -8.23 -21.05 8.50
N ARG A 283 -7.26 -21.93 8.51
CA ARG A 283 -7.34 -23.29 9.03
C ARG A 283 -6.07 -23.64 9.79
N ARG A 284 -6.19 -24.56 10.75
CA ARG A 284 -5.04 -25.11 11.47
C ARG A 284 -4.10 -25.88 10.51
N LEU A 285 -2.82 -25.93 10.84
CA LEU A 285 -1.82 -26.62 9.99
C LEU A 285 -2.15 -28.10 9.81
N ASP A 286 -2.69 -28.79 10.81
CA ASP A 286 -3.10 -30.18 10.69
C ASP A 286 -4.29 -30.36 9.73
N GLN A 287 -5.21 -29.40 9.65
CA GLN A 287 -6.30 -29.42 8.68
C GLN A 287 -5.77 -29.22 7.25
N TRP A 288 -4.82 -28.31 7.05
CA TRP A 288 -4.14 -28.14 5.77
C TRP A 288 -3.40 -29.41 5.34
N GLN A 289 -2.74 -30.08 6.30
CA GLN A 289 -2.05 -31.33 6.02
C GLN A 289 -3.02 -32.44 5.59
N ARG A 290 -4.19 -32.55 6.22
CA ARG A 290 -5.25 -33.51 5.81
C ARG A 290 -5.77 -33.24 4.40
N LEU A 291 -5.83 -31.98 3.97
CA LEU A 291 -6.14 -31.58 2.59
C LEU A 291 -4.99 -31.85 1.60
N GLY A 292 -3.88 -32.42 2.03
CA GLY A 292 -2.75 -32.78 1.18
C GLY A 292 -1.71 -31.69 1.00
N VAL A 293 -1.78 -30.58 1.73
CA VAL A 293 -0.75 -29.54 1.72
C VAL A 293 0.50 -30.05 2.44
N ARG A 294 1.68 -29.80 1.87
CA ARG A 294 3.00 -30.21 2.38
C ARG A 294 3.98 -29.04 2.42
N THR A 295 5.09 -29.17 3.12
CA THR A 295 6.19 -28.19 3.00
C THR A 295 6.67 -28.12 1.55
N ALA A 296 7.45 -27.12 1.20
CA ALA A 296 7.99 -26.96 -0.16
C ALA A 296 8.79 -28.21 -0.62
N GLU A 297 9.46 -28.87 0.33
CA GLU A 297 10.25 -30.08 0.14
C GLU A 297 9.36 -31.36 0.06
N GLY A 298 8.07 -31.25 0.33
CA GLY A 298 7.10 -32.36 0.29
C GLY A 298 6.92 -33.08 1.62
N HIS A 299 7.50 -32.62 2.72
CA HIS A 299 7.37 -33.22 4.04
C HIS A 299 6.05 -32.80 4.72
N ALA A 300 5.75 -33.43 5.85
CA ALA A 300 4.65 -33.06 6.71
C ALA A 300 4.79 -31.61 7.20
N LEU A 301 3.66 -30.92 7.36
CA LEU A 301 3.64 -29.62 8.00
C LEU A 301 3.97 -29.77 9.50
N PRO A 302 4.56 -28.75 10.13
CA PRO A 302 4.82 -28.81 11.57
C PRO A 302 3.55 -29.04 12.38
N THR A 303 3.66 -29.83 13.42
CA THR A 303 2.59 -30.03 14.40
C THR A 303 2.44 -28.77 15.23
N ALA A 304 1.43 -27.96 14.92
CA ALA A 304 1.12 -26.73 15.67
C ALA A 304 -0.37 -26.41 15.54
N THR A 305 -0.93 -25.84 16.59
CA THR A 305 -2.33 -25.36 16.61
C THR A 305 -2.52 -24.06 15.83
N ARG A 306 -1.44 -23.50 15.27
CA ARG A 306 -1.44 -22.25 14.52
C ARG A 306 -2.34 -22.34 13.29
N GLU A 307 -3.11 -21.29 13.10
CA GLU A 307 -3.92 -21.11 11.89
C GLU A 307 -3.13 -20.43 10.79
N ALA A 308 -3.42 -20.77 9.55
CA ALA A 308 -2.87 -20.19 8.36
C ALA A 308 -3.93 -20.07 7.27
N SER A 309 -3.81 -19.06 6.43
CA SER A 309 -4.55 -18.97 5.18
C SER A 309 -3.67 -19.43 4.02
N LEU A 310 -4.27 -20.09 3.03
CA LEU A 310 -3.57 -20.44 1.80
C LEU A 310 -3.60 -19.25 0.85
N LEU A 311 -2.43 -18.90 0.35
CA LEU A 311 -2.22 -17.94 -0.73
C LEU A 311 -1.75 -18.68 -1.98
N LYS A 312 -2.42 -18.46 -3.11
CA LYS A 312 -1.95 -18.84 -4.44
C LYS A 312 -1.36 -17.58 -5.12
N ALA A 313 -0.07 -17.55 -5.33
CA ALA A 313 0.66 -16.47 -5.98
C ALA A 313 1.33 -17.00 -7.25
N GLY A 314 0.68 -16.82 -8.40
CA GLY A 314 1.11 -17.40 -9.67
C GLY A 314 1.15 -18.94 -9.60
N ARG A 315 2.35 -19.50 -9.78
CA ARG A 315 2.58 -20.97 -9.73
C ARG A 315 2.92 -21.48 -8.33
N ARG A 316 3.09 -20.61 -7.36
CA ARG A 316 3.53 -20.92 -6.00
C ARG A 316 2.37 -20.82 -5.01
N HIS A 317 2.47 -21.63 -3.95
CA HIS A 317 1.53 -21.57 -2.84
C HIS A 317 2.29 -21.27 -1.55
N TYR A 318 1.61 -20.55 -0.65
CA TYR A 318 2.13 -20.19 0.66
C TYR A 318 1.03 -20.41 1.71
N LEU A 319 1.40 -20.93 2.86
CA LEU A 319 0.60 -20.78 4.07
C LEU A 319 1.08 -19.52 4.77
N VAL A 320 0.19 -18.53 4.87
CA VAL A 320 0.47 -17.22 5.48
C VAL A 320 -0.21 -17.11 6.82
N TYR A 321 0.49 -16.50 7.78
CA TYR A 321 0.04 -16.32 9.15
C TYR A 321 -0.37 -14.86 9.40
N ARG A 322 -0.79 -14.55 10.62
CA ARG A 322 -1.24 -13.22 11.01
C ARG A 322 -0.22 -12.10 10.69
N ASN A 323 1.06 -12.38 10.84
CA ASN A 323 2.13 -11.42 10.53
C ASN A 323 2.20 -11.02 9.04
N TYR A 324 1.72 -11.86 8.15
CA TYR A 324 1.58 -11.50 6.74
C TYR A 324 0.52 -10.40 6.52
N GLU A 325 -0.54 -10.45 7.31
CA GLU A 325 -1.60 -9.43 7.25
C GLU A 325 -1.12 -8.07 7.76
N ALA A 326 -0.24 -8.04 8.77
CA ALA A 326 0.40 -6.80 9.21
C ALA A 326 1.21 -6.14 8.08
N VAL A 327 1.89 -6.95 7.24
CA VAL A 327 2.59 -6.44 6.06
C VAL A 327 1.62 -5.99 4.95
N LEU A 328 0.49 -6.67 4.78
CA LEU A 328 -0.58 -6.24 3.87
C LEU A 328 -1.23 -4.92 4.34
N GLY A 329 -1.22 -4.63 5.63
CA GLY A 329 -1.63 -3.33 6.19
C GLY A 329 -0.80 -2.19 5.62
N TYR A 330 0.51 -2.40 5.45
CA TYR A 330 1.41 -1.41 4.84
C TYR A 330 1.09 -1.16 3.36
N ASN A 331 0.90 -2.25 2.62
CA ASN A 331 0.45 -2.19 1.22
C ASN A 331 -0.36 -3.43 0.88
N CYS A 332 -1.63 -3.24 0.54
CA CYS A 332 -2.58 -4.30 0.25
C CYS A 332 -2.34 -4.96 -1.13
N ALA A 333 -1.15 -5.53 -1.32
CA ALA A 333 -0.76 -6.26 -2.54
C ALA A 333 0.13 -7.45 -2.20
N HIS A 334 -0.23 -8.65 -2.68
CA HIS A 334 0.57 -9.86 -2.46
C HIS A 334 1.98 -9.76 -3.02
N ALA A 335 2.15 -9.10 -4.18
CA ALA A 335 3.46 -8.87 -4.76
C ALA A 335 4.38 -8.07 -3.82
N TYR A 336 3.84 -7.03 -3.17
CA TYR A 336 4.56 -6.26 -2.17
C TYR A 336 4.88 -7.11 -0.94
N ALA A 337 3.87 -7.69 -0.31
CA ALA A 337 4.04 -8.41 0.96
C ALA A 337 4.99 -9.61 0.84
N LEU A 338 4.90 -10.38 -0.26
CA LEU A 338 5.84 -11.47 -0.54
C LEU A 338 7.26 -10.95 -0.80
N THR A 339 7.42 -9.79 -1.44
CA THR A 339 8.74 -9.19 -1.66
C THR A 339 9.39 -8.77 -0.34
N ILE A 340 8.64 -8.08 0.53
CA ILE A 340 9.11 -7.67 1.87
C ILE A 340 9.51 -8.89 2.70
N THR A 341 8.64 -9.87 2.80
CA THR A 341 8.87 -11.04 3.65
C THR A 341 10.01 -11.91 3.16
N GLN A 342 10.14 -12.12 1.84
CA GLN A 342 11.27 -12.84 1.26
C GLN A 342 12.59 -12.07 1.38
N LEU A 343 12.58 -10.73 1.29
CA LEU A 343 13.77 -9.92 1.55
C LEU A 343 14.20 -10.04 3.01
N ALA A 344 13.25 -9.94 3.94
CA ALA A 344 13.52 -10.11 5.37
C ALA A 344 14.13 -11.48 5.69
N ASP A 345 13.62 -12.54 5.06
CA ASP A 345 14.19 -13.90 5.21
C ASP A 345 15.63 -13.98 4.66
N ARG A 346 15.94 -13.33 3.50
CA ARG A 346 17.31 -13.29 2.93
C ARG A 346 18.27 -12.43 3.74
N ILE A 347 17.78 -11.42 4.47
CA ILE A 347 18.59 -10.63 5.41
C ILE A 347 18.95 -11.47 6.63
N ARG A 348 18.02 -12.28 7.14
CA ARG A 348 18.18 -13.12 8.34
C ARG A 348 19.01 -14.38 8.10
N GLY A 349 18.91 -14.98 6.94
CA GLY A 349 19.52 -16.28 6.59
C GLY A 349 21.02 -16.25 6.29
N ARG A 350 21.78 -15.33 6.92
CA ARG A 350 23.24 -15.25 6.88
C ARG A 350 23.89 -16.09 7.96
#